data_263299c71c51d25f4274859458a29692
#
_entry.id   263299c71c51d25f4274859458a29692
#
_cell.length_a   1.000
_cell.length_b   1.000
_cell.length_c   1.000
_cell.angle_alpha   90.00
_cell.angle_beta   90.00
_cell.angle_gamma   90.00
#
_symmetry.space_group_name_H-M   'P 1'
#
loop_
_entity.id
_entity.type
_entity.pdbx_description
1 polymer ?
#
loop_
_entity_poly.entity_id
_entity_poly.type
_entity_poly.pdbx_seq_one_letter_code
_entity_poly.pdbx_strand_id
1 'polypeptide(L)'
;KNIKTERKKVKQLGITFTTKDSSSITEKDWDEFYLFYKNTYSERMQAPYLNNDFFKLVHKNKDILKPVLFFAEYENKKIAGSLCFQDKKTLYGRHWGSLDAIDNLHFECCYYQGIDYCIKNNIDYFDPGVQGEHKIRRGFEPRTCDSYHFILKDDFRDAIQKFCYE
;
A
#
# COMPACT_ATOMS: atom_id res chain seq x y z
N LYS A 1 8.49 8.49 -20.22
CA LYS A 1 7.82 7.76 -21.34
C LYS A 1 7.13 6.51 -20.83
N ASN A 2 7.75 5.72 -19.97
CA ASN A 2 7.21 4.44 -19.48
C ASN A 2 5.93 4.59 -18.65
N ILE A 3 5.84 5.56 -17.73
CA ILE A 3 4.68 5.80 -16.86
C ILE A 3 3.39 5.99 -17.69
N LYS A 4 3.44 6.85 -18.72
CA LYS A 4 2.27 7.07 -19.58
C LYS A 4 1.82 5.80 -20.29
N THR A 5 2.77 4.95 -20.69
CA THR A 5 2.49 3.66 -21.34
C THR A 5 1.88 2.66 -20.37
N GLU A 6 2.41 2.56 -19.15
CA GLU A 6 1.86 1.70 -18.08
C GLU A 6 0.41 2.08 -17.78
N ARG A 7 0.15 3.36 -17.50
CA ARG A 7 -1.22 3.88 -17.24
C ARG A 7 -2.16 3.66 -18.43
N LYS A 8 -1.68 3.88 -19.67
CA LYS A 8 -2.47 3.65 -20.88
C LYS A 8 -2.87 2.19 -21.02
N LYS A 9 -1.96 1.24 -20.76
CA LYS A 9 -2.25 -0.21 -20.82
C LYS A 9 -3.36 -0.60 -19.85
N VAL A 10 -3.29 -0.19 -18.59
CA VAL A 10 -4.32 -0.48 -17.59
C VAL A 10 -5.67 0.12 -18.00
N LYS A 11 -5.68 1.38 -18.48
CA LYS A 11 -6.91 2.02 -18.96
C LYS A 11 -7.53 1.30 -20.18
N GLN A 12 -6.70 0.78 -21.09
CA GLN A 12 -7.17 0.04 -22.27
C GLN A 12 -7.86 -1.30 -21.93
N LEU A 13 -7.60 -1.86 -20.73
CA LEU A 13 -8.30 -3.03 -20.23
C LEU A 13 -9.70 -2.70 -19.69
N GLY A 14 -10.13 -1.45 -19.72
CA GLY A 14 -11.42 -1.03 -19.18
C GLY A 14 -11.47 -0.94 -17.66
N ILE A 15 -10.31 -0.98 -16.99
CA ILE A 15 -10.21 -0.86 -15.53
C ILE A 15 -10.39 0.60 -15.12
N THR A 16 -11.27 0.83 -14.17
CA THR A 16 -11.52 2.12 -13.53
C THR A 16 -11.05 2.11 -12.07
N PHE A 17 -10.94 3.29 -11.48
CA PHE A 17 -10.44 3.43 -10.11
C PHE A 17 -11.39 4.24 -9.26
N THR A 18 -11.63 3.77 -8.04
CA THR A 18 -12.38 4.50 -7.01
C THR A 18 -11.50 4.72 -5.79
N THR A 19 -11.64 5.89 -5.19
CA THR A 19 -10.94 6.26 -3.96
C THR A 19 -11.94 6.37 -2.83
N LYS A 20 -11.63 5.74 -1.72
CA LYS A 20 -12.39 5.82 -0.47
C LYS A 20 -11.48 6.36 0.64
N ASP A 21 -11.87 7.42 1.28
CA ASP A 21 -11.21 7.99 2.45
C ASP A 21 -11.92 7.60 3.76
N SER A 22 -11.42 8.05 4.89
CA SER A 22 -11.99 7.76 6.21
C SER A 22 -13.46 8.09 6.36
N SER A 23 -14.01 9.04 5.59
CA SER A 23 -15.42 9.44 5.63
C SER A 23 -16.32 8.49 4.82
N SER A 24 -15.79 7.86 3.78
CA SER A 24 -16.53 7.09 2.78
C SER A 24 -16.29 5.58 2.82
N ILE A 25 -15.26 5.10 3.54
CA ILE A 25 -14.96 3.67 3.71
C ILE A 25 -16.04 3.00 4.56
N THR A 26 -16.56 1.89 4.05
CA THR A 26 -17.54 1.02 4.73
C THR A 26 -16.89 -0.27 5.24
N GLU A 27 -17.58 -1.02 6.10
CA GLU A 27 -17.13 -2.36 6.53
C GLU A 27 -16.98 -3.32 5.34
N LYS A 28 -17.89 -3.25 4.36
CA LYS A 28 -17.80 -4.04 3.15
C LYS A 28 -16.53 -3.76 2.34
N ASP A 29 -16.08 -2.51 2.28
CA ASP A 29 -14.82 -2.15 1.60
C ASP A 29 -13.62 -2.83 2.27
N TRP A 30 -13.65 -3.00 3.61
CA TRP A 30 -12.60 -3.71 4.34
C TRP A 30 -12.62 -5.22 4.09
N ASP A 31 -13.81 -5.83 4.03
CA ASP A 31 -13.94 -7.27 3.72
C ASP A 31 -13.41 -7.56 2.30
N GLU A 32 -13.75 -6.72 1.33
CA GLU A 32 -13.25 -6.83 -0.04
C GLU A 32 -11.73 -6.62 -0.10
N PHE A 33 -11.22 -5.60 0.58
CA PHE A 33 -9.77 -5.36 0.63
C PHE A 33 -9.00 -6.52 1.31
N TYR A 34 -9.54 -7.06 2.40
CA TYR A 34 -8.94 -8.21 3.08
C TYR A 34 -8.88 -9.44 2.18
N LEU A 35 -9.90 -9.67 1.36
CA LEU A 35 -9.88 -10.76 0.37
C LEU A 35 -8.70 -10.60 -0.60
N PHE A 36 -8.49 -9.42 -1.16
CA PHE A 36 -7.38 -9.13 -2.08
C PHE A 36 -6.02 -9.28 -1.38
N TYR A 37 -5.90 -8.74 -0.18
CA TYR A 37 -4.70 -8.84 0.65
C TYR A 37 -4.34 -10.31 0.91
N LYS A 38 -5.31 -11.10 1.36
CA LYS A 38 -5.14 -12.54 1.62
C LYS A 38 -4.71 -13.28 0.36
N ASN A 39 -5.33 -13.01 -0.79
CA ASN A 39 -5.01 -13.66 -2.06
C ASN A 39 -3.55 -13.45 -2.45
N THR A 40 -3.05 -12.22 -2.33
CA THR A 40 -1.64 -11.88 -2.63
C THR A 40 -0.63 -12.68 -1.80
N TYR A 41 -0.95 -13.03 -0.56
CA TYR A 41 -0.12 -13.91 0.26
C TYR A 41 -0.26 -15.38 -0.15
N SER A 42 -1.49 -15.82 -0.45
CA SER A 42 -1.76 -17.19 -0.90
C SER A 42 -1.01 -17.54 -2.19
N GLU A 43 -0.94 -16.61 -3.15
CA GLU A 43 -0.15 -16.76 -4.38
C GLU A 43 1.35 -16.99 -4.12
N ARG A 44 1.86 -16.50 -2.99
CA ARG A 44 3.24 -16.69 -2.54
C ARG A 44 3.43 -17.88 -1.60
N MET A 45 2.39 -18.70 -1.42
CA MET A 45 2.36 -19.80 -0.44
C MET A 45 2.69 -19.33 0.98
N GLN A 46 2.26 -18.12 1.35
CA GLN A 46 2.47 -17.52 2.66
C GLN A 46 1.12 -17.23 3.34
N ALA A 47 1.11 -17.34 4.66
CA ALA A 47 -0.03 -16.85 5.43
C ALA A 47 0.05 -15.32 5.60
N PRO A 48 -1.06 -14.59 5.49
CA PRO A 48 -1.09 -13.17 5.79
C PRO A 48 -0.80 -12.93 7.27
N TYR A 49 0.09 -12.01 7.61
CA TYR A 49 0.41 -11.69 9.00
C TYR A 49 -0.62 -10.77 9.67
N LEU A 50 -1.49 -10.10 8.89
CA LEU A 50 -2.64 -9.36 9.40
C LEU A 50 -3.91 -10.17 9.14
N ASN A 51 -4.76 -10.23 10.15
CA ASN A 51 -6.07 -10.88 10.07
C ASN A 51 -7.19 -9.87 9.83
N ASN A 52 -8.42 -10.35 9.64
CA ASN A 52 -9.57 -9.48 9.41
C ASN A 52 -9.86 -8.55 10.60
N ASP A 53 -9.55 -8.97 11.82
CA ASP A 53 -9.80 -8.15 13.02
C ASP A 53 -8.92 -6.90 13.06
N PHE A 54 -7.70 -6.97 12.48
CA PHE A 54 -6.87 -5.78 12.30
C PHE A 54 -7.61 -4.73 11.45
N PHE A 55 -8.18 -5.12 10.31
CA PHE A 55 -8.89 -4.19 9.43
C PHE A 55 -10.17 -3.66 10.04
N LYS A 56 -10.89 -4.45 10.85
CA LYS A 56 -12.03 -3.99 11.65
C LYS A 56 -11.61 -2.94 12.69
N LEU A 57 -10.46 -3.14 13.34
CA LEU A 57 -9.90 -2.15 14.26
C LEU A 57 -9.49 -0.86 13.55
N VAL A 58 -8.92 -0.95 12.36
CA VAL A 58 -8.63 0.23 11.52
C VAL A 58 -9.94 0.97 11.19
N HIS A 59 -10.99 0.25 10.80
CA HIS A 59 -12.30 0.85 10.53
C HIS A 59 -12.86 1.59 11.75
N LYS A 60 -12.82 0.94 12.92
CA LYS A 60 -13.29 1.53 14.19
C LYS A 60 -12.53 2.82 14.56
N ASN A 61 -11.25 2.90 14.21
CA ASN A 61 -10.38 4.04 14.51
C ASN A 61 -10.10 4.93 13.27
N LYS A 62 -10.93 4.86 12.24
CA LYS A 62 -10.70 5.53 10.97
C LYS A 62 -10.57 7.06 11.07
N ASP A 63 -11.21 7.66 12.07
CA ASP A 63 -11.14 9.11 12.28
C ASP A 63 -9.77 9.57 12.79
N ILE A 64 -9.02 8.69 13.43
CA ILE A 64 -7.66 8.94 13.92
C ILE A 64 -6.65 8.49 12.88
N LEU A 65 -6.81 7.28 12.34
CA LEU A 65 -5.85 6.64 11.44
C LEU A 65 -5.91 7.18 10.01
N LYS A 66 -7.03 7.82 9.62
CA LYS A 66 -7.23 8.40 8.29
C LYS A 66 -6.84 7.46 7.14
N PRO A 67 -7.42 6.23 7.08
CA PRO A 67 -7.15 5.32 5.98
C PRO A 67 -7.67 5.87 4.65
N VAL A 68 -6.95 5.54 3.57
CA VAL A 68 -7.35 5.80 2.19
C VAL A 68 -7.21 4.49 1.41
N LEU A 69 -8.29 4.04 0.78
CA LEU A 69 -8.32 2.86 -0.08
C LEU A 69 -8.47 3.29 -1.55
N PHE A 70 -7.60 2.79 -2.39
CA PHE A 70 -7.72 2.88 -3.84
C PHE A 70 -8.14 1.51 -4.37
N PHE A 71 -9.31 1.42 -4.97
CA PHE A 71 -9.81 0.19 -5.59
C PHE A 71 -9.71 0.26 -7.11
N ALA A 72 -9.27 -0.83 -7.72
CA ALA A 72 -9.39 -1.07 -9.14
C ALA A 72 -10.68 -1.86 -9.39
N GLU A 73 -11.45 -1.43 -10.38
CA GLU A 73 -12.75 -2.02 -10.75
C GLU A 73 -12.75 -2.41 -12.22
N TYR A 74 -13.24 -3.61 -12.48
CA TYR A 74 -13.48 -4.14 -13.82
C TYR A 74 -14.89 -4.72 -13.88
N GLU A 75 -15.69 -4.33 -14.89
CA GLU A 75 -17.09 -4.75 -15.03
C GLU A 75 -17.92 -4.57 -13.74
N ASN A 76 -17.78 -3.42 -13.10
CA ASN A 76 -18.44 -3.05 -11.84
C ASN A 76 -18.09 -3.95 -10.63
N LYS A 77 -17.00 -4.69 -10.71
CA LYS A 77 -16.48 -5.48 -9.59
C LYS A 77 -15.10 -4.98 -9.18
N LYS A 78 -14.87 -4.84 -7.90
CA LYS A 78 -13.54 -4.57 -7.38
C LYS A 78 -12.66 -5.81 -7.56
N ILE A 79 -11.48 -5.63 -8.14
CA ILE A 79 -10.54 -6.71 -8.46
C ILE A 79 -9.21 -6.58 -7.72
N ALA A 80 -8.91 -5.40 -7.25
CA ALA A 80 -7.69 -5.13 -6.51
C ALA A 80 -7.83 -3.87 -5.66
N GLY A 81 -6.92 -3.67 -4.70
CA GLY A 81 -6.90 -2.46 -3.91
C GLY A 81 -5.55 -2.21 -3.24
N SER A 82 -5.29 -0.93 -2.93
CA SER A 82 -4.17 -0.52 -2.08
C SER A 82 -4.67 0.28 -0.89
N LEU A 83 -4.05 0.04 0.27
CA LEU A 83 -4.31 0.74 1.51
C LEU A 83 -3.18 1.71 1.81
N CYS A 84 -3.55 2.95 2.01
CA CYS A 84 -2.71 4.00 2.53
C CYS A 84 -3.27 4.55 3.84
N PHE A 85 -2.43 5.23 4.61
CA PHE A 85 -2.83 6.07 5.73
C PHE A 85 -2.39 7.50 5.45
N GLN A 86 -3.09 8.48 6.03
CA GLN A 86 -2.82 9.88 5.77
C GLN A 86 -2.68 10.67 7.07
N ASP A 87 -1.69 11.54 7.13
CA ASP A 87 -1.67 12.65 8.08
C ASP A 87 -1.95 13.99 7.36
N LYS A 88 -1.63 15.12 8.00
CA LYS A 88 -1.88 16.46 7.44
C LYS A 88 -1.09 16.74 6.15
N LYS A 89 0.07 16.10 5.98
CA LYS A 89 1.03 16.44 4.91
C LYS A 89 1.47 15.25 4.08
N THR A 90 1.27 14.03 4.56
CA THR A 90 1.85 12.83 3.97
C THR A 90 0.82 11.73 3.79
N LEU A 91 0.85 11.09 2.62
CA LEU A 91 0.17 9.83 2.33
C LEU A 91 1.18 8.68 2.49
N TYR A 92 0.85 7.66 3.28
CA TYR A 92 1.71 6.50 3.56
C TYR A 92 1.14 5.24 2.91
N GLY A 93 1.78 4.74 1.86
CA GLY A 93 1.43 3.46 1.24
C GLY A 93 1.82 2.28 2.14
N ARG A 94 0.89 1.33 2.36
CA ARG A 94 1.12 0.21 3.29
C ARG A 94 0.86 -1.16 2.71
N HIS A 95 -0.33 -1.43 2.24
CA HIS A 95 -0.71 -2.77 1.80
C HIS A 95 -1.34 -2.75 0.41
N TRP A 96 -1.18 -3.85 -0.27
CA TRP A 96 -1.73 -4.10 -1.59
C TRP A 96 -2.31 -5.50 -1.65
N GLY A 97 -3.36 -5.67 -2.44
CA GLY A 97 -3.88 -6.98 -2.81
C GLY A 97 -4.64 -6.96 -4.11
N SER A 98 -4.69 -8.12 -4.77
CA SER A 98 -5.35 -8.32 -6.06
C SER A 98 -5.90 -9.74 -6.14
N LEU A 99 -6.98 -9.92 -6.90
CA LEU A 99 -7.50 -11.25 -7.23
C LEU A 99 -6.74 -11.88 -8.39
N ASP A 100 -6.26 -11.05 -9.32
CA ASP A 100 -5.61 -11.48 -10.54
C ASP A 100 -4.28 -10.77 -10.78
N ALA A 101 -3.34 -11.46 -11.44
CA ALA A 101 -2.08 -10.89 -11.87
C ALA A 101 -2.26 -10.11 -13.18
N ILE A 102 -2.53 -8.80 -13.07
CA ILE A 102 -2.69 -7.89 -14.22
C ILE A 102 -1.46 -6.99 -14.32
N ASP A 103 -0.84 -6.98 -15.48
CA ASP A 103 0.34 -6.17 -15.77
C ASP A 103 0.11 -4.68 -15.47
N ASN A 104 1.04 -4.08 -14.72
CA ASN A 104 1.04 -2.68 -14.30
C ASN A 104 -0.08 -2.26 -13.33
N LEU A 105 -1.03 -3.12 -12.99
CA LEU A 105 -2.12 -2.78 -12.07
C LEU A 105 -1.61 -2.40 -10.68
N HIS A 106 -0.60 -3.13 -10.18
CA HIS A 106 0.07 -2.80 -8.93
C HIS A 106 0.63 -1.36 -8.94
N PHE A 107 1.30 -0.96 -10.02
CA PHE A 107 1.87 0.39 -10.11
C PHE A 107 0.79 1.46 -10.20
N GLU A 108 -0.27 1.20 -10.93
CA GLU A 108 -1.39 2.14 -11.02
C GLU A 108 -2.05 2.33 -9.65
N CYS A 109 -2.43 1.25 -8.96
CA CYS A 109 -3.08 1.30 -7.65
C CYS A 109 -2.19 1.86 -6.55
N CYS A 110 -0.94 1.36 -6.46
CA CYS A 110 -0.07 1.68 -5.32
C CYS A 110 0.68 2.99 -5.46
N TYR A 111 0.86 3.50 -6.69
CA TYR A 111 1.65 4.71 -6.90
C TYR A 111 0.89 5.80 -7.63
N TYR A 112 0.35 5.52 -8.83
CA TYR A 112 -0.20 6.60 -9.65
C TYR A 112 -1.49 7.16 -9.10
N GLN A 113 -2.36 6.33 -8.54
CA GLN A 113 -3.57 6.79 -7.86
C GLN A 113 -3.23 7.60 -6.59
N GLY A 114 -2.20 7.18 -5.84
CA GLY A 114 -1.72 7.92 -4.67
C GLY A 114 -1.13 9.29 -5.03
N ILE A 115 -0.34 9.36 -6.12
CA ILE A 115 0.20 10.63 -6.63
C ILE A 115 -0.93 11.58 -7.05
N ASP A 116 -1.89 11.09 -7.86
CA ASP A 116 -3.03 11.89 -8.30
C ASP A 116 -3.88 12.38 -7.11
N TYR A 117 -4.05 11.51 -6.10
CA TYR A 117 -4.73 11.86 -4.86
C TYR A 117 -4.01 12.95 -4.06
N CYS A 118 -2.68 12.85 -3.91
CA CYS A 118 -1.88 13.86 -3.22
C CYS A 118 -1.98 15.24 -3.93
N ILE A 119 -1.85 15.25 -5.25
CA ILE A 119 -1.97 16.48 -6.04
C ILE A 119 -3.37 17.10 -5.87
N LYS A 120 -4.42 16.30 -5.97
CA LYS A 120 -5.82 16.77 -5.86
C LYS A 120 -6.15 17.32 -4.48
N ASN A 121 -5.56 16.78 -3.42
CA ASN A 121 -5.87 17.14 -2.03
C ASN A 121 -4.79 18.04 -1.37
N ASN A 122 -3.82 18.55 -2.14
CA ASN A 122 -2.71 19.37 -1.65
C ASN A 122 -1.92 18.69 -0.51
N ILE A 123 -1.61 17.40 -0.68
CA ILE A 123 -0.76 16.64 0.23
C ILE A 123 0.68 16.76 -0.27
N ASP A 124 1.58 17.20 0.60
CA ASP A 124 2.95 17.57 0.24
C ASP A 124 3.82 16.35 -0.12
N TYR A 125 3.61 15.22 0.56
CA TYR A 125 4.47 14.04 0.47
C TYR A 125 3.69 12.77 0.23
N PHE A 126 4.30 11.84 -0.50
CA PHE A 126 3.83 10.47 -0.62
C PHE A 126 4.97 9.50 -0.30
N ASP A 127 4.86 8.74 0.79
CA ASP A 127 5.75 7.66 1.15
C ASP A 127 5.20 6.34 0.61
N PRO A 128 5.82 5.74 -0.44
CA PRO A 128 5.34 4.50 -1.05
C PRO A 128 5.81 3.24 -0.31
N GLY A 129 6.36 3.37 0.91
CA GLY A 129 6.97 2.29 1.69
C GLY A 129 8.46 2.06 1.38
N VAL A 130 9.08 1.10 2.08
CA VAL A 130 10.55 1.01 2.20
C VAL A 130 11.26 0.38 1.00
N GLN A 131 10.72 -0.63 0.33
CA GLN A 131 11.45 -1.43 -0.66
C GLN A 131 11.11 -1.08 -2.11
N GLY A 132 12.06 -1.33 -3.02
CA GLY A 132 11.85 -1.38 -4.47
C GLY A 132 12.46 -0.24 -5.27
N GLU A 133 13.57 -0.51 -5.96
CA GLU A 133 14.23 0.43 -6.89
C GLU A 133 13.31 0.95 -8.02
N HIS A 134 12.28 0.17 -8.36
CA HIS A 134 11.28 0.56 -9.35
C HIS A 134 10.52 1.85 -8.98
N LYS A 135 10.53 2.25 -7.70
CA LYS A 135 9.94 3.51 -7.21
C LYS A 135 10.74 4.72 -7.69
N ILE A 136 12.08 4.63 -7.70
CA ILE A 136 12.96 5.70 -8.20
C ILE A 136 12.63 6.03 -9.66
N ARG A 137 12.41 5.01 -10.49
CA ARG A 137 12.03 5.20 -11.91
C ARG A 137 10.66 5.88 -12.08
N ARG A 138 9.87 5.97 -11.01
CA ARG A 138 8.53 6.60 -10.96
C ARG A 138 8.52 7.95 -10.25
N GLY A 139 9.73 8.50 -9.95
CA GLY A 139 9.89 9.84 -9.40
C GLY A 139 9.90 9.90 -7.88
N PHE A 140 9.95 8.75 -7.18
CA PHE A 140 10.17 8.75 -5.75
C PHE A 140 11.64 8.95 -5.41
N GLU A 141 11.92 9.82 -4.48
CA GLU A 141 13.28 10.10 -4.01
C GLU A 141 13.61 9.22 -2.79
N PRO A 142 14.80 8.59 -2.75
CA PRO A 142 15.23 7.82 -1.59
C PRO A 142 15.47 8.76 -0.40
N ARG A 143 15.01 8.32 0.78
CA ARG A 143 15.29 8.99 2.06
C ARG A 143 15.90 8.00 3.03
N THR A 144 16.84 8.46 3.84
CA THR A 144 17.36 7.68 4.97
C THR A 144 16.25 7.53 6.01
N CYS A 145 16.02 6.29 6.45
CA CYS A 145 15.14 5.99 7.56
C CYS A 145 15.93 5.27 8.63
N ASP A 146 15.94 5.81 9.84
CA ASP A 146 16.61 5.20 10.98
C ASP A 146 15.61 4.31 11.74
N SER A 147 16.09 3.13 12.17
CA SER A 147 15.34 2.27 13.06
C SER A 147 16.19 1.90 14.27
N TYR A 148 15.55 1.85 15.43
CA TYR A 148 16.22 1.53 16.70
C TYR A 148 15.67 0.21 17.23
N HIS A 149 16.57 -0.70 17.59
CA HIS A 149 16.21 -2.03 18.05
C HIS A 149 16.82 -2.30 19.42
N PHE A 150 16.01 -2.78 20.34
CA PHE A 150 16.46 -3.29 21.62
C PHE A 150 16.32 -4.81 21.64
N ILE A 151 17.44 -5.52 21.81
CA ILE A 151 17.47 -6.97 21.78
C ILE A 151 17.56 -7.48 23.22
N LEU A 152 16.53 -8.18 23.66
CA LEU A 152 16.37 -8.65 25.03
C LEU A 152 17.35 -9.78 25.40
N LYS A 153 17.66 -10.69 24.46
CA LYS A 153 18.58 -11.81 24.69
C LYS A 153 20.03 -11.37 24.51
N ASP A 154 20.82 -11.50 25.55
CA ASP A 154 22.21 -11.03 25.57
C ASP A 154 23.07 -11.68 24.50
N ASP A 155 23.05 -13.00 24.37
CA ASP A 155 23.82 -13.73 23.34
C ASP A 155 23.49 -13.24 21.91
N PHE A 156 22.22 -12.94 21.65
CA PHE A 156 21.77 -12.45 20.35
C PHE A 156 22.18 -11.00 20.13
N ARG A 157 22.12 -10.18 21.19
CA ARG A 157 22.58 -8.79 21.16
C ARG A 157 24.08 -8.71 20.87
N ASP A 158 24.88 -9.53 21.54
CA ASP A 158 26.33 -9.59 21.37
C ASP A 158 26.72 -10.03 19.96
N ALA A 159 26.02 -11.03 19.41
CA ALA A 159 26.24 -11.50 18.03
C ALA A 159 25.93 -10.40 17.00
N ILE A 160 24.81 -9.69 17.16
CA ILE A 160 24.44 -8.58 16.26
C ILE A 160 25.39 -7.41 16.42
N GLN A 161 25.80 -7.09 17.65
CA GLN A 161 26.73 -6.02 17.92
C GLN A 161 28.10 -6.28 17.25
N LYS A 162 28.63 -7.50 17.32
CA LYS A 162 29.84 -7.90 16.59
C LYS A 162 29.68 -7.71 15.08
N PHE A 163 28.56 -8.17 14.51
CA PHE A 163 28.27 -8.02 13.07
C PHE A 163 28.22 -6.56 12.61
N CYS A 164 27.72 -5.65 13.45
CA CYS A 164 27.61 -4.23 13.10
C CYS A 164 28.95 -3.48 13.18
N TYR A 165 29.94 -4.00 13.88
CA TYR A 165 31.26 -3.36 14.06
C TYR A 165 32.39 -4.03 13.27
N GLU A 166 32.13 -5.12 12.56
CA GLU A 166 33.04 -5.72 11.56
C GLU A 166 32.78 -5.10 10.16
#